data_9a275e4beeec78dd3d23f92a559b2037
#
_entry.id   9a275e4beeec78dd3d23f92a559b2037
#
_cell.length_a   1.000
_cell.length_b   1.000
_cell.length_c   1.000
_cell.angle_alpha   90.00
_cell.angle_beta   90.00
_cell.angle_gamma   90.00
#
_symmetry.space_group_name_H-M   'P 1'
#
loop_
_entity.id
_entity.type
_entity.pdbx_description
1 polymer ?
#
loop_
_entity_poly.entity_id
_entity_poly.type
_entity_poly.pdbx_seq_one_letter_code
_entity_poly.pdbx_strand_id
1 'polypeptide(L)'
;MADMFYAKGPGNNGYIKNLEVCSFSEMDGNCGMFQMQLYKTAEGKYYLYGACFGGTQFGVMISEVTDPYNPRFVKHFQLVDPEEYPTTTTPKLQIADDLMICAMSAGSGPGALVEQSELQNMKCEVGIRIYSLKEDPENPKFLGYWDCGVPHSIGVHRFMYNGGRYVHLSCECRSFEGMIYRIVDIADPAHPVEVGKWWSPEQYVDGYPGRTYDPHAAHVPAFMDKGWMHGPPFVRGDKVYCGYCGDGLYVLDIADITRPKCVGNLRLQPVFSSHLAGARTHTALPLPGRDLVVVTNEGERFQFFPPGSIKEAQALNNIHMIDVRDPAKPTLIAEFPYPEVPKDFPYPNFNVMNLECQGPFGPHNLHEPMDGKPWLEQRGDRVYCCYFAAGLRIYDVSDPYYIKEIAYFIPPNPNKTPEESFFPGFPGPRNACTEDCIVDDRGYIIIDALDDGFYILKRTGDADN
;
A
#
# COMPACT_ATOMS: atom_id res chain seq x y z
N MET A 1 1.32 -19.92 23.38
CA MET A 1 2.26 -20.80 22.65
C MET A 1 3.62 -20.12 22.62
N ALA A 2 4.70 -20.88 22.67
CA ALA A 2 6.03 -20.28 22.49
C ALA A 2 6.17 -19.82 21.03
N ASP A 3 6.84 -18.70 20.82
CA ASP A 3 7.19 -18.24 19.48
C ASP A 3 8.00 -19.32 18.77
N MET A 4 7.68 -19.54 17.51
CA MET A 4 8.46 -20.44 16.67
C MET A 4 9.54 -19.66 15.97
N PHE A 5 10.71 -20.24 15.89
CA PHE A 5 11.85 -19.67 15.21
C PHE A 5 11.95 -20.31 13.82
N TYR A 6 11.91 -19.48 12.80
CA TYR A 6 12.02 -19.93 11.42
C TYR A 6 13.39 -19.53 10.85
N ALA A 7 14.11 -20.47 10.28
CA ALA A 7 15.43 -20.24 9.72
C ALA A 7 15.42 -20.48 8.21
N LYS A 8 15.91 -19.51 7.45
CA LYS A 8 16.14 -19.61 6.02
C LYS A 8 17.62 -19.34 5.75
N GLY A 9 18.35 -20.34 5.31
CA GLY A 9 19.77 -20.23 5.04
C GLY A 9 20.65 -19.98 6.27
N PRO A 10 21.98 -19.93 6.11
CA PRO A 10 22.90 -19.67 7.19
C PRO A 10 22.76 -18.27 7.78
N GLY A 11 22.48 -18.15 9.06
CA GLY A 11 22.44 -16.89 9.79
C GLY A 11 21.16 -16.05 9.61
N ASN A 12 20.20 -16.52 8.83
CA ASN A 12 18.93 -15.82 8.63
C ASN A 12 17.82 -16.47 9.45
N ASN A 13 17.20 -15.71 10.33
CA ASN A 13 16.13 -16.14 11.21
C ASN A 13 14.90 -15.27 11.03
N GLY A 14 13.73 -15.91 10.97
CA GLY A 14 12.43 -15.24 11.06
C GLY A 14 11.73 -15.64 12.35
N TYR A 15 10.59 -15.00 12.64
CA TYR A 15 9.79 -15.24 13.83
C TYR A 15 8.33 -15.45 13.45
N ILE A 16 7.69 -16.39 14.13
CA ILE A 16 6.30 -16.74 13.83
C ILE A 16 5.53 -17.07 15.13
N LYS A 17 4.27 -16.62 15.20
CA LYS A 17 3.34 -16.90 16.28
C LYS A 17 1.94 -17.14 15.72
N ASN A 18 1.32 -18.25 16.10
CA ASN A 18 -0.04 -18.64 15.68
C ASN A 18 -0.25 -18.67 14.15
N LEU A 19 0.79 -18.92 13.41
CA LEU A 19 0.80 -19.10 11.95
C LEU A 19 1.68 -20.29 11.57
N GLU A 20 1.48 -20.79 10.35
CA GLU A 20 2.28 -21.82 9.70
C GLU A 20 2.68 -21.34 8.31
N VAL A 21 3.94 -21.54 7.92
CA VAL A 21 4.41 -21.28 6.56
C VAL A 21 4.02 -22.46 5.67
N CYS A 22 3.15 -22.22 4.70
CA CYS A 22 2.78 -23.21 3.69
C CYS A 22 3.84 -23.31 2.60
N SER A 23 4.28 -22.16 2.10
CA SER A 23 5.29 -22.08 1.03
C SER A 23 5.98 -20.73 0.98
N PHE A 24 7.07 -20.69 0.22
CA PHE A 24 7.80 -19.50 -0.17
C PHE A 24 8.14 -19.58 -1.67
N SER A 25 8.02 -18.48 -2.39
CA SER A 25 8.37 -18.37 -3.80
C SER A 25 9.34 -17.22 -4.03
N GLU A 26 10.48 -17.51 -4.63
CA GLU A 26 11.47 -16.51 -5.09
C GLU A 26 11.11 -15.93 -6.47
N MET A 27 10.01 -16.40 -7.08
CA MET A 27 9.56 -15.96 -8.41
C MET A 27 10.68 -15.98 -9.47
N ASP A 28 11.47 -17.05 -9.51
CA ASP A 28 12.67 -17.22 -10.36
C ASP A 28 13.70 -16.07 -10.20
N GLY A 29 13.87 -15.60 -8.97
CA GLY A 29 14.79 -14.51 -8.64
C GLY A 29 14.24 -13.10 -8.87
N ASN A 30 12.99 -12.99 -9.25
CA ASN A 30 12.31 -11.69 -9.34
C ASN A 30 11.82 -11.27 -7.95
N CYS A 31 11.93 -9.99 -7.65
CA CYS A 31 11.53 -9.40 -6.37
C CYS A 31 11.02 -7.98 -6.56
N GLY A 32 10.64 -7.31 -5.47
CA GLY A 32 10.23 -5.90 -5.53
C GLY A 32 8.75 -5.71 -5.82
N MET A 33 7.90 -6.66 -5.43
CA MET A 33 6.46 -6.43 -5.40
C MET A 33 6.13 -5.37 -4.34
N PHE A 34 5.32 -4.39 -4.72
CA PHE A 34 4.97 -3.26 -3.88
C PHE A 34 3.49 -3.26 -3.48
N GLN A 35 2.65 -3.84 -4.30
CA GLN A 35 1.26 -4.16 -3.99
C GLN A 35 0.86 -5.43 -4.72
N MET A 36 0.09 -6.25 -4.05
CA MET A 36 -0.42 -7.49 -4.58
C MET A 36 -1.94 -7.45 -4.76
N GLN A 37 -2.45 -8.19 -5.73
CA GLN A 37 -3.88 -8.48 -5.88
C GLN A 37 -4.07 -9.95 -6.23
N LEU A 38 -5.17 -10.53 -5.75
CA LEU A 38 -5.62 -11.85 -6.17
C LEU A 38 -6.70 -11.75 -7.22
N TYR A 39 -6.71 -12.72 -8.12
CA TYR A 39 -7.80 -12.99 -9.06
C TYR A 39 -8.17 -14.46 -8.98
N LYS A 40 -9.47 -14.73 -8.88
CA LYS A 40 -10.03 -16.08 -8.92
C LYS A 40 -10.79 -16.27 -10.21
N THR A 41 -10.36 -17.22 -11.04
CA THR A 41 -11.06 -17.55 -12.28
C THR A 41 -12.38 -18.26 -12.02
N ALA A 42 -13.25 -18.33 -13.04
CA ALA A 42 -14.51 -19.07 -12.96
C ALA A 42 -14.30 -20.59 -12.68
N GLU A 43 -13.16 -21.14 -13.09
CA GLU A 43 -12.77 -22.54 -12.84
C GLU A 43 -12.18 -22.74 -11.43
N GLY A 44 -12.08 -21.68 -10.63
CA GLY A 44 -11.58 -21.73 -9.25
C GLY A 44 -10.06 -21.70 -9.12
N LYS A 45 -9.33 -21.33 -10.15
CA LYS A 45 -7.89 -21.07 -10.05
C LYS A 45 -7.62 -19.71 -9.44
N TYR A 46 -6.55 -19.62 -8.63
CA TYR A 46 -6.11 -18.37 -8.01
C TYR A 46 -4.80 -17.91 -8.63
N TYR A 47 -4.78 -16.66 -9.04
CA TYR A 47 -3.59 -15.98 -9.53
C TYR A 47 -3.25 -14.79 -8.64
N LEU A 48 -1.97 -14.69 -8.28
CA LEU A 48 -1.39 -13.54 -7.60
C LEU A 48 -0.73 -12.63 -8.63
N TYR A 49 -1.08 -11.35 -8.59
CA TYR A 49 -0.44 -10.30 -9.38
C TYR A 49 0.25 -9.33 -8.44
N GLY A 50 1.54 -9.13 -8.61
CA GLY A 50 2.34 -8.20 -7.84
C GLY A 50 2.83 -7.04 -8.70
N ALA A 51 2.46 -5.82 -8.35
CA ALA A 51 2.98 -4.62 -8.99
C ALA A 51 4.46 -4.41 -8.60
N CYS A 52 5.34 -4.24 -9.58
CA CYS A 52 6.76 -4.03 -9.37
C CYS A 52 7.12 -2.57 -9.52
N PHE A 53 7.73 -2.05 -8.47
CA PHE A 53 8.07 -0.64 -8.34
C PHE A 53 9.57 -0.48 -8.14
N GLY A 54 10.36 -0.66 -9.15
CA GLY A 54 11.77 -0.32 -9.05
C GLY A 54 12.77 -1.30 -9.65
N GLY A 55 13.99 -0.88 -9.70
CA GLY A 55 15.08 -1.61 -10.34
C GLY A 55 14.90 -1.73 -11.85
N THR A 56 15.31 -2.84 -12.41
CA THR A 56 15.13 -3.18 -13.84
C THR A 56 13.82 -3.94 -14.11
N GLN A 57 12.96 -4.09 -13.10
CA GLN A 57 11.74 -4.91 -13.17
C GLN A 57 10.50 -4.03 -13.05
N PHE A 58 10.11 -3.44 -14.17
CA PHE A 58 8.88 -2.67 -14.29
C PHE A 58 7.77 -3.56 -14.82
N GLY A 59 6.61 -3.54 -14.16
CA GLY A 59 5.45 -4.30 -14.62
C GLY A 59 4.78 -5.10 -13.52
N VAL A 60 4.27 -6.27 -13.86
CA VAL A 60 3.49 -7.12 -12.95
C VAL A 60 4.06 -8.53 -12.93
N MET A 61 4.37 -9.04 -11.74
CA MET A 61 4.68 -10.46 -11.52
C MET A 61 3.39 -11.25 -11.43
N ILE A 62 3.28 -12.34 -12.20
CA ILE A 62 2.12 -13.22 -12.21
C ILE A 62 2.55 -14.58 -11.68
N SER A 63 1.82 -15.08 -10.66
CA SER A 63 2.00 -16.42 -10.09
C SER A 63 0.65 -17.12 -9.92
N GLU A 64 0.56 -18.40 -10.25
CA GLU A 64 -0.58 -19.24 -9.90
C GLU A 64 -0.39 -19.75 -8.45
N VAL A 65 -1.38 -19.48 -7.60
CA VAL A 65 -1.37 -19.81 -6.17
C VAL A 65 -2.59 -20.68 -5.78
N THR A 66 -3.12 -21.44 -6.76
CA THR A 66 -4.24 -22.35 -6.55
C THR A 66 -3.90 -23.39 -5.50
N ASP A 67 -2.71 -24.01 -5.57
CA ASP A 67 -2.14 -24.81 -4.51
C ASP A 67 -1.24 -23.93 -3.62
N PRO A 68 -1.64 -23.62 -2.39
CA PRO A 68 -0.88 -22.73 -1.51
C PRO A 68 0.46 -23.35 -1.03
N TYR A 69 0.65 -24.65 -1.23
CA TYR A 69 1.90 -25.33 -0.88
C TYR A 69 2.89 -25.40 -2.05
N ASN A 70 2.42 -25.22 -3.28
CA ASN A 70 3.21 -25.29 -4.51
C ASN A 70 2.87 -24.15 -5.48
N PRO A 71 3.12 -22.89 -5.11
CA PRO A 71 2.89 -21.76 -6.00
C PRO A 71 3.79 -21.87 -7.24
N ARG A 72 3.25 -21.51 -8.40
CA ARG A 72 3.97 -21.55 -9.67
C ARG A 72 4.15 -20.12 -10.20
N PHE A 73 5.38 -19.66 -10.29
CA PHE A 73 5.66 -18.43 -11.01
C PHE A 73 5.33 -18.62 -12.49
N VAL A 74 4.57 -17.69 -13.06
CA VAL A 74 4.14 -17.72 -14.45
C VAL A 74 5.09 -16.88 -15.28
N LYS A 75 5.17 -15.60 -14.98
CA LYS A 75 6.04 -14.66 -15.69
C LYS A 75 6.06 -13.27 -15.07
N HIS A 76 7.02 -12.50 -15.56
CA HIS A 76 7.01 -11.04 -15.47
C HIS A 76 6.29 -10.47 -16.71
N PHE A 77 5.22 -9.72 -16.48
CA PHE A 77 4.41 -9.09 -17.51
C PHE A 77 4.77 -7.60 -17.59
N GLN A 78 5.42 -7.19 -18.67
CA GLN A 78 5.76 -5.79 -18.90
C GLN A 78 4.56 -5.01 -19.42
N LEU A 79 4.28 -3.85 -18.84
CA LEU A 79 3.16 -2.99 -19.20
C LEU A 79 3.49 -2.03 -20.34
N VAL A 80 4.75 -1.61 -20.42
CA VAL A 80 5.28 -0.71 -21.45
C VAL A 80 6.62 -1.23 -21.94
N ASP A 81 7.04 -0.77 -23.12
CA ASP A 81 8.40 -0.99 -23.59
C ASP A 81 9.39 -0.14 -22.78
N PRO A 82 10.31 -0.73 -22.01
CA PRO A 82 11.25 0.02 -21.18
C PRO A 82 12.27 0.83 -21.98
N GLU A 83 12.49 0.50 -23.26
CA GLU A 83 13.36 1.31 -24.13
C GLU A 83 12.64 2.60 -24.57
N GLU A 84 11.33 2.53 -24.77
CA GLU A 84 10.51 3.70 -25.13
C GLU A 84 10.10 4.54 -23.91
N TYR A 85 9.81 3.88 -22.77
CA TYR A 85 9.30 4.50 -21.52
C TYR A 85 10.21 4.19 -20.32
N PRO A 86 11.48 4.62 -20.32
CA PRO A 86 12.48 4.14 -19.36
C PRO A 86 12.24 4.57 -17.91
N THR A 87 11.36 5.53 -17.69
CA THR A 87 11.04 6.07 -16.35
C THR A 87 9.64 5.68 -15.85
N THR A 88 8.89 4.93 -16.64
CA THR A 88 7.53 4.50 -16.26
C THR A 88 7.59 3.30 -15.33
N THR A 89 6.93 3.40 -14.18
CA THR A 89 6.82 2.34 -13.17
C THR A 89 5.36 1.99 -12.89
N THR A 90 5.14 0.83 -12.27
CA THR A 90 3.81 0.39 -11.86
C THR A 90 3.82 0.09 -10.37
N PRO A 91 3.57 1.10 -9.52
CA PRO A 91 3.63 0.90 -8.07
C PRO A 91 2.46 0.11 -7.50
N LYS A 92 1.28 0.18 -8.14
CA LYS A 92 0.04 -0.38 -7.60
C LYS A 92 -0.84 -0.94 -8.71
N LEU A 93 -1.64 -1.94 -8.35
CA LEU A 93 -2.68 -2.50 -9.23
C LEU A 93 -3.94 -2.86 -8.44
N GLN A 94 -5.07 -2.96 -9.14
CA GLN A 94 -6.34 -3.42 -8.57
C GLN A 94 -7.03 -4.37 -9.57
N ILE A 95 -7.73 -5.39 -9.04
CA ILE A 95 -8.43 -6.37 -9.85
C ILE A 95 -9.87 -6.54 -9.35
N ALA A 96 -10.83 -6.39 -10.25
CA ALA A 96 -12.24 -6.74 -10.08
C ALA A 96 -12.90 -6.89 -11.47
N ASP A 97 -14.05 -7.57 -11.58
CA ASP A 97 -14.84 -7.72 -12.81
C ASP A 97 -14.01 -8.17 -14.04
N ASP A 98 -13.09 -9.11 -13.85
CA ASP A 98 -12.15 -9.59 -14.88
C ASP A 98 -11.23 -8.48 -15.47
N LEU A 99 -11.14 -7.32 -14.81
CA LEU A 99 -10.24 -6.24 -15.20
C LEU A 99 -9.08 -6.12 -14.21
N MET A 100 -7.88 -6.00 -14.74
CA MET A 100 -6.68 -5.55 -14.04
C MET A 100 -6.40 -4.10 -14.42
N ILE A 101 -6.36 -3.23 -13.42
CA ILE A 101 -6.00 -1.83 -13.58
C ILE A 101 -4.66 -1.61 -12.92
N CYS A 102 -3.73 -1.00 -13.65
CA CYS A 102 -2.38 -0.71 -13.17
C CYS A 102 -2.16 0.80 -13.09
N ALA A 103 -1.69 1.28 -11.94
CA ALA A 103 -1.22 2.65 -11.79
C ALA A 103 0.07 2.84 -12.60
N MET A 104 0.16 3.93 -13.33
CA MET A 104 1.33 4.34 -14.07
C MET A 104 1.93 5.59 -13.43
N SER A 105 3.21 5.53 -13.11
CA SER A 105 3.94 6.53 -12.33
C SER A 105 5.30 6.79 -12.98
N ALA A 106 5.77 8.02 -12.95
CA ALA A 106 7.10 8.36 -13.43
C ALA A 106 7.99 8.83 -12.27
N GLY A 107 9.23 8.35 -12.23
CA GLY A 107 10.27 8.89 -11.36
C GLY A 107 10.13 8.60 -9.87
N SER A 108 9.28 7.67 -9.46
CA SER A 108 9.21 7.20 -8.08
C SER A 108 9.82 5.80 -7.96
N GLY A 109 10.73 5.62 -7.05
CA GLY A 109 11.43 4.35 -6.82
C GLY A 109 12.93 4.42 -7.12
N PRO A 110 13.64 3.28 -7.16
CA PRO A 110 15.07 3.24 -7.44
C PRO A 110 15.47 3.80 -8.81
N GLY A 111 14.52 3.88 -9.77
CA GLY A 111 14.69 4.65 -11.01
C GLY A 111 14.69 6.17 -10.81
N ALA A 112 14.36 6.66 -9.62
CA ALA A 112 14.49 8.07 -9.22
C ALA A 112 15.94 8.56 -9.09
N LEU A 113 16.92 7.75 -9.44
CA LEU A 113 18.33 8.14 -9.57
C LEU A 113 18.63 8.91 -10.84
N VAL A 114 17.65 9.05 -11.75
CA VAL A 114 17.81 9.90 -12.94
C VAL A 114 17.62 11.35 -12.52
N GLU A 115 18.57 12.20 -12.84
CA GLU A 115 18.50 13.62 -12.59
C GLU A 115 17.21 14.21 -13.22
N GLN A 116 16.53 15.07 -12.48
CA GLN A 116 15.22 15.62 -12.89
C GLN A 116 15.27 16.35 -14.25
N SER A 117 16.40 16.93 -14.59
CA SER A 117 16.65 17.56 -15.90
C SER A 117 16.67 16.54 -17.06
N GLU A 118 17.04 15.31 -16.79
CA GLU A 118 17.04 14.22 -17.78
C GLU A 118 15.64 13.61 -17.92
N LEU A 119 14.91 13.46 -16.79
CA LEU A 119 13.54 12.94 -16.77
C LEU A 119 12.62 13.72 -17.71
N GLN A 120 12.77 15.04 -17.80
CA GLN A 120 11.94 15.91 -18.65
C GLN A 120 12.03 15.60 -20.14
N ASN A 121 13.13 14.97 -20.57
CA ASN A 121 13.34 14.60 -21.97
C ASN A 121 12.96 13.16 -22.29
N MET A 122 12.57 12.37 -21.29
CA MET A 122 12.22 10.97 -21.46
C MET A 122 10.71 10.80 -21.60
N LYS A 123 10.26 9.85 -22.39
CA LYS A 123 8.85 9.49 -22.44
C LYS A 123 8.46 8.78 -21.14
N CYS A 124 7.29 9.15 -20.62
CA CYS A 124 6.68 8.44 -19.49
C CYS A 124 5.17 8.35 -19.66
N GLU A 125 4.57 7.32 -19.10
CA GLU A 125 3.14 7.26 -18.89
C GLU A 125 2.81 7.51 -17.42
N VAL A 126 1.77 8.29 -17.17
CA VAL A 126 1.29 8.65 -15.84
C VAL A 126 -0.23 8.63 -15.83
N GLY A 127 -0.83 7.78 -15.00
CA GLY A 127 -2.27 7.57 -15.00
C GLY A 127 -2.63 6.13 -14.71
N ILE A 128 -3.51 5.53 -15.49
CA ILE A 128 -3.88 4.12 -15.35
C ILE A 128 -3.92 3.40 -16.70
N ARG A 129 -3.45 2.14 -16.72
CA ARG A 129 -3.66 1.19 -17.81
C ARG A 129 -4.67 0.13 -17.39
N ILE A 130 -5.53 -0.27 -18.31
CA ILE A 130 -6.63 -1.21 -18.11
C ILE A 130 -6.40 -2.44 -18.97
N TYR A 131 -6.50 -3.62 -18.37
CA TYR A 131 -6.32 -4.92 -19.02
C TYR A 131 -7.49 -5.85 -18.70
N SER A 132 -7.84 -6.73 -19.65
CA SER A 132 -8.77 -7.84 -19.42
C SER A 132 -8.00 -9.10 -19.01
N LEU A 133 -8.49 -9.79 -17.98
CA LEU A 133 -8.04 -11.11 -17.53
C LEU A 133 -8.98 -12.23 -17.99
N LYS A 134 -10.10 -11.88 -18.60
CA LYS A 134 -11.23 -12.77 -18.85
C LYS A 134 -10.88 -13.99 -19.72
N GLU A 135 -10.10 -13.78 -20.78
CA GLU A 135 -9.78 -14.84 -21.74
C GLU A 135 -8.56 -15.66 -21.28
N ASP A 136 -7.55 -14.97 -20.76
CA ASP A 136 -6.31 -15.58 -20.34
C ASP A 136 -5.68 -14.75 -19.18
N PRO A 137 -5.77 -15.23 -17.94
CA PRO A 137 -5.20 -14.54 -16.79
C PRO A 137 -3.66 -14.52 -16.80
N GLU A 138 -3.01 -15.41 -17.55
CA GLU A 138 -1.56 -15.43 -17.69
C GLU A 138 -1.07 -14.45 -18.77
N ASN A 139 -1.97 -13.98 -19.66
CA ASN A 139 -1.67 -13.02 -20.73
C ASN A 139 -2.69 -11.88 -20.77
N PRO A 140 -2.63 -10.93 -19.80
CA PRO A 140 -3.57 -9.80 -19.72
C PRO A 140 -3.63 -9.02 -21.04
N LYS A 141 -4.85 -8.80 -21.55
CA LYS A 141 -5.08 -8.09 -22.80
C LYS A 141 -5.30 -6.62 -22.56
N PHE A 142 -4.44 -5.77 -23.12
CA PHE A 142 -4.59 -4.31 -23.03
C PHE A 142 -5.91 -3.84 -23.65
N LEU A 143 -6.62 -2.97 -22.92
CA LEU A 143 -7.90 -2.38 -23.35
C LEU A 143 -7.80 -0.87 -23.55
N GLY A 144 -7.14 -0.15 -22.65
CA GLY A 144 -7.05 1.30 -22.74
C GLY A 144 -6.17 1.94 -21.70
N TYR A 145 -5.94 3.24 -21.86
CA TYR A 145 -5.10 4.08 -21.02
C TYR A 145 -5.78 5.42 -20.74
N TRP A 146 -5.69 5.88 -19.50
CA TRP A 146 -6.06 7.24 -19.09
C TRP A 146 -4.82 7.96 -18.58
N ASP A 147 -4.56 9.15 -19.11
CA ASP A 147 -3.48 10.05 -18.72
C ASP A 147 -3.95 11.01 -17.63
N CYS A 148 -3.22 11.14 -16.55
CA CYS A 148 -3.56 12.07 -15.46
C CYS A 148 -3.32 13.54 -15.81
N GLY A 149 -2.62 13.83 -16.91
CA GLY A 149 -2.35 15.18 -17.40
C GLY A 149 -1.20 15.91 -16.70
N VAL A 150 -0.40 15.20 -15.90
CA VAL A 150 0.79 15.76 -15.21
C VAL A 150 2.00 14.88 -15.55
N PRO A 151 2.68 15.14 -16.68
CA PRO A 151 3.81 14.33 -17.12
C PRO A 151 4.97 14.39 -16.13
N HIS A 152 5.77 13.35 -16.08
CA HIS A 152 6.94 13.22 -15.21
C HIS A 152 6.66 13.36 -13.71
N SER A 153 5.44 13.03 -13.31
CA SER A 153 4.98 13.06 -11.92
C SER A 153 4.82 11.67 -11.34
N ILE A 154 4.52 11.58 -10.05
CA ILE A 154 4.09 10.33 -9.42
C ILE A 154 2.81 9.79 -10.08
N GLY A 155 2.02 10.63 -10.75
CA GLY A 155 0.79 10.23 -11.44
C GLY A 155 -0.24 9.69 -10.47
N VAL A 156 -0.51 8.38 -10.54
CA VAL A 156 -1.39 7.66 -9.60
C VAL A 156 -0.54 6.94 -8.58
N HIS A 157 -0.63 7.34 -7.32
CA HIS A 157 0.10 6.69 -6.24
C HIS A 157 -0.65 5.47 -5.70
N ARG A 158 -1.90 5.66 -5.28
CA ARG A 158 -2.79 4.59 -4.81
C ARG A 158 -4.20 4.79 -5.35
N PHE A 159 -4.92 3.69 -5.49
CA PHE A 159 -6.28 3.77 -6.01
C PHE A 159 -7.10 2.56 -5.57
N MET A 160 -8.43 2.64 -5.77
CA MET A 160 -9.36 1.57 -5.50
C MET A 160 -10.24 1.32 -6.71
N TYR A 161 -10.39 0.04 -7.05
CA TYR A 161 -11.36 -0.46 -7.99
C TYR A 161 -12.03 -1.70 -7.41
N ASN A 162 -13.32 -1.58 -7.11
CA ASN A 162 -14.13 -2.63 -6.50
C ASN A 162 -15.10 -3.27 -7.51
N GLY A 163 -14.80 -3.13 -8.80
CA GLY A 163 -15.73 -3.50 -9.87
C GLY A 163 -16.65 -2.35 -10.27
N GLY A 164 -17.43 -2.60 -11.32
CA GLY A 164 -18.36 -1.65 -11.89
C GLY A 164 -17.71 -0.57 -12.74
N ARG A 165 -18.25 0.63 -12.67
CA ARG A 165 -17.97 1.68 -13.63
C ARG A 165 -16.83 2.62 -13.27
N TYR A 166 -16.50 2.78 -11.98
CA TYR A 166 -15.65 3.87 -11.53
C TYR A 166 -14.36 3.39 -10.88
N VAL A 167 -13.26 4.04 -11.21
CA VAL A 167 -11.97 3.90 -10.54
C VAL A 167 -11.73 5.15 -9.70
N HIS A 168 -11.38 4.96 -8.44
CA HIS A 168 -11.19 5.99 -7.45
C HIS A 168 -9.70 6.15 -7.16
N LEU A 169 -9.13 7.32 -7.41
CA LEU A 169 -7.69 7.56 -7.45
C LEU A 169 -7.22 8.55 -6.39
N SER A 170 -6.09 8.25 -5.75
CA SER A 170 -5.18 9.25 -5.20
C SER A 170 -4.17 9.59 -6.29
N CYS A 171 -4.28 10.77 -6.86
CA CYS A 171 -3.61 11.11 -8.10
C CYS A 171 -3.22 12.57 -8.16
N GLU A 172 -2.06 12.85 -8.75
CA GLU A 172 -1.67 14.22 -9.04
C GLU A 172 -2.61 14.89 -10.05
N CYS A 173 -2.76 16.18 -9.92
CA CYS A 173 -3.59 17.01 -10.79
C CYS A 173 -2.95 18.38 -10.95
N ARG A 174 -2.92 18.89 -12.16
CA ARG A 174 -2.37 20.22 -12.45
C ARG A 174 -3.07 21.29 -11.61
N SER A 175 -2.30 22.24 -11.09
CA SER A 175 -2.76 23.34 -10.22
C SER A 175 -3.06 22.94 -8.76
N PHE A 176 -2.71 21.72 -8.37
CA PHE A 176 -2.85 21.25 -6.99
C PHE A 176 -1.49 20.81 -6.43
N GLU A 177 -1.24 21.07 -5.17
CA GLU A 177 -0.09 20.50 -4.45
C GLU A 177 -0.41 19.10 -3.96
N GLY A 178 0.45 18.14 -4.32
CA GLY A 178 0.29 16.73 -3.99
C GLY A 178 -0.91 16.07 -4.65
N MET A 179 -1.21 14.87 -4.20
CA MET A 179 -2.29 14.07 -4.76
C MET A 179 -3.64 14.48 -4.20
N ILE A 180 -4.65 14.46 -5.06
CA ILE A 180 -6.06 14.73 -4.73
C ILE A 180 -6.91 13.49 -5.05
N TYR A 181 -8.15 13.48 -4.60
CA TYR A 181 -9.12 12.48 -4.99
C TYR A 181 -9.65 12.75 -6.40
N ARG A 182 -9.52 11.75 -7.30
CA ARG A 182 -10.05 11.82 -8.68
C ARG A 182 -10.86 10.55 -9.00
N ILE A 183 -11.85 10.68 -9.86
CA ILE A 183 -12.74 9.57 -10.25
C ILE A 183 -12.72 9.46 -11.78
N VAL A 184 -12.41 8.26 -12.26
CA VAL A 184 -12.37 7.93 -13.68
C VAL A 184 -13.47 6.94 -14.00
N ASP A 185 -14.28 7.26 -14.99
CA ASP A 185 -15.30 6.40 -15.58
C ASP A 185 -14.65 5.48 -16.60
N ILE A 186 -14.80 4.19 -16.41
CA ILE A 186 -14.29 3.13 -17.28
C ILE A 186 -15.41 2.28 -17.87
N ALA A 187 -16.65 2.79 -18.00
CA ALA A 187 -17.75 2.08 -18.65
C ALA A 187 -17.38 1.63 -20.07
N ASP A 188 -16.56 2.42 -20.76
CA ASP A 188 -15.80 2.01 -21.95
C ASP A 188 -14.32 1.98 -21.58
N PRO A 189 -13.72 0.81 -21.28
CA PRO A 189 -12.33 0.71 -20.90
C PRO A 189 -11.33 1.21 -21.95
N ALA A 190 -11.75 1.31 -23.23
CA ALA A 190 -10.90 1.82 -24.30
C ALA A 190 -10.83 3.36 -24.28
N HIS A 191 -11.81 4.02 -23.69
CA HIS A 191 -11.92 5.49 -23.62
C HIS A 191 -12.28 5.97 -22.21
N PRO A 192 -11.40 5.77 -21.21
CA PRO A 192 -11.66 6.17 -19.84
C PRO A 192 -11.69 7.70 -19.71
N VAL A 193 -12.60 8.24 -18.87
CA VAL A 193 -12.83 9.67 -18.74
C VAL A 193 -12.91 10.09 -17.27
N GLU A 194 -12.20 11.16 -16.87
CA GLU A 194 -12.39 11.76 -15.55
C GLU A 194 -13.79 12.38 -15.44
N VAL A 195 -14.50 12.06 -14.36
CA VAL A 195 -15.87 12.50 -14.11
C VAL A 195 -16.07 13.27 -12.82
N GLY A 196 -15.14 13.17 -11.87
CA GLY A 196 -15.23 13.85 -10.59
C GLY A 196 -13.89 13.99 -9.89
N LYS A 197 -13.81 14.96 -8.98
CA LYS A 197 -12.64 15.12 -8.10
C LYS A 197 -13.00 15.91 -6.84
N TRP A 198 -12.17 15.71 -5.81
CA TRP A 198 -12.22 16.48 -4.58
C TRP A 198 -10.80 16.70 -4.04
N TRP A 199 -10.60 17.79 -3.32
CA TRP A 199 -9.32 18.19 -2.74
C TRP A 199 -9.54 18.93 -1.41
N SER A 200 -8.54 18.88 -0.52
CA SER A 200 -8.50 19.77 0.64
C SER A 200 -8.30 21.23 0.17
N PRO A 201 -9.00 22.19 0.76
CA PRO A 201 -8.96 23.60 0.31
C PRO A 201 -7.56 24.18 0.14
N GLU A 202 -6.59 23.72 0.95
CA GLU A 202 -5.21 24.21 0.92
C GLU A 202 -4.39 23.70 -0.27
N GLN A 203 -4.85 22.67 -0.97
CA GLN A 203 -4.12 22.05 -2.09
C GLN A 203 -4.21 22.85 -3.39
N TYR A 204 -5.26 23.64 -3.59
CA TYR A 204 -5.43 24.42 -4.83
C TYR A 204 -4.51 25.63 -4.86
N VAL A 205 -3.49 25.59 -5.73
CA VAL A 205 -2.40 26.59 -5.73
C VAL A 205 -2.77 27.83 -6.51
N ASP A 206 -3.40 27.70 -7.67
CA ASP A 206 -3.70 28.84 -8.56
C ASP A 206 -4.75 29.80 -7.98
N GLY A 207 -5.43 29.41 -6.90
CA GLY A 207 -6.39 30.24 -6.19
C GLY A 207 -5.77 31.18 -5.14
N TYR A 208 -4.48 31.08 -4.84
CA TYR A 208 -3.83 31.84 -3.77
C TYR A 208 -2.79 32.83 -4.32
N PRO A 209 -2.88 34.13 -3.98
CA PRO A 209 -1.87 35.11 -4.37
C PRO A 209 -0.47 34.74 -3.87
N GLY A 210 0.50 34.76 -4.78
CA GLY A 210 1.90 34.47 -4.46
C GLY A 210 2.28 32.98 -4.43
N ARG A 211 1.35 32.08 -4.75
CA ARG A 211 1.65 30.65 -4.99
C ARG A 211 1.64 30.40 -6.49
N THR A 212 2.61 29.64 -6.94
CA THR A 212 2.72 29.20 -8.34
C THR A 212 2.79 27.67 -8.32
N TYR A 213 1.99 27.02 -9.15
CA TYR A 213 2.08 25.60 -9.35
C TYR A 213 3.46 25.23 -9.94
N ASP A 214 4.20 24.41 -9.22
CA ASP A 214 5.44 23.81 -9.70
C ASP A 214 5.25 22.29 -9.71
N PRO A 215 5.15 21.65 -10.87
CA PRO A 215 4.99 20.19 -10.98
C PRO A 215 6.18 19.43 -10.39
N HIS A 216 7.31 20.09 -10.20
CA HIS A 216 8.52 19.49 -9.66
C HIS A 216 8.67 19.72 -8.14
N ALA A 217 8.02 20.75 -7.58
CA ALA A 217 8.02 20.99 -6.14
C ALA A 217 7.15 19.98 -5.37
N ALA A 218 6.28 19.27 -6.05
CA ALA A 218 5.42 18.25 -5.46
C ALA A 218 6.22 17.07 -4.84
N HIS A 219 7.44 16.89 -5.24
CA HIS A 219 8.31 15.79 -4.78
C HIS A 219 9.23 16.14 -3.60
N VAL A 220 9.14 17.33 -3.06
CA VAL A 220 10.02 17.78 -1.97
C VAL A 220 9.37 17.51 -0.60
N PRO A 221 10.16 17.33 0.48
CA PRO A 221 9.68 17.04 1.85
C PRO A 221 8.61 17.99 2.45
N ALA A 222 8.21 19.02 1.76
CA ALA A 222 7.01 19.83 2.06
C ALA A 222 5.71 19.00 2.18
N PHE A 223 5.70 17.78 1.70
CA PHE A 223 4.63 16.81 1.87
C PHE A 223 4.20 16.55 3.30
N MET A 224 5.10 16.72 4.22
CA MET A 224 4.85 16.34 5.62
C MET A 224 4.06 17.36 6.38
N ASP A 225 4.04 18.60 5.91
CA ASP A 225 3.38 19.73 6.59
C ASP A 225 1.96 19.97 6.08
N LYS A 226 1.67 19.49 4.86
CA LYS A 226 0.40 19.78 4.18
C LYS A 226 -0.41 18.51 3.99
N GLY A 227 -1.73 18.68 4.05
CA GLY A 227 -2.65 17.61 3.73
C GLY A 227 -2.60 17.29 2.23
N TRP A 228 -2.24 16.07 1.87
CA TRP A 228 -2.41 15.49 0.55
C TRP A 228 -2.86 14.03 0.69
N MET A 229 -3.59 13.56 -0.30
CA MET A 229 -4.12 12.21 -0.24
C MET A 229 -3.02 11.18 -0.47
N HIS A 230 -2.77 10.31 0.51
CA HIS A 230 -1.76 9.27 0.41
C HIS A 230 -2.37 7.92 0.07
N GLY A 231 -3.18 7.38 0.98
CA GLY A 231 -3.74 6.05 0.87
C GLY A 231 -4.82 5.93 -0.20
N PRO A 232 -5.25 4.70 -0.56
CA PRO A 232 -6.32 4.57 -1.53
C PRO A 232 -7.62 5.13 -0.97
N PRO A 233 -8.48 5.70 -1.83
CA PRO A 233 -9.82 6.10 -1.46
C PRO A 233 -10.72 4.88 -1.33
N PHE A 234 -10.93 4.38 -0.12
CA PHE A 234 -11.80 3.24 0.12
C PHE A 234 -13.26 3.61 -0.01
N VAL A 235 -13.93 3.03 -0.98
CA VAL A 235 -15.35 3.28 -1.26
C VAL A 235 -16.20 2.21 -0.60
N ARG A 236 -17.21 2.66 0.17
CA ARG A 236 -18.25 1.80 0.71
C ARG A 236 -19.61 2.51 0.61
N GLY A 237 -20.49 1.95 -0.20
CA GLY A 237 -21.74 2.62 -0.56
C GLY A 237 -21.50 3.97 -1.24
N ASP A 238 -22.08 5.03 -0.71
CA ASP A 238 -21.91 6.42 -1.16
C ASP A 238 -20.84 7.20 -0.39
N LYS A 239 -20.04 6.52 0.43
CA LYS A 239 -18.96 7.14 1.21
C LYS A 239 -17.58 6.69 0.75
N VAL A 240 -16.63 7.61 0.84
CA VAL A 240 -15.22 7.38 0.59
C VAL A 240 -14.42 7.78 1.82
N TYR A 241 -13.54 6.90 2.24
CA TYR A 241 -12.64 7.09 3.36
C TYR A 241 -11.22 7.31 2.83
N CYS A 242 -10.66 8.47 3.12
CA CYS A 242 -9.38 8.91 2.56
C CYS A 242 -8.37 9.18 3.68
N GLY A 243 -7.21 8.53 3.61
CA GLY A 243 -6.05 8.89 4.41
C GLY A 243 -5.33 10.10 3.80
N TYR A 244 -5.26 11.18 4.56
CA TYR A 244 -4.56 12.41 4.17
C TYR A 244 -3.38 12.66 5.08
N CYS A 245 -2.18 12.71 4.51
CA CYS A 245 -0.98 13.11 5.25
C CYS A 245 -1.21 14.46 5.94
N GLY A 246 -0.87 14.57 7.21
CA GLY A 246 -1.04 15.80 7.98
C GLY A 246 -2.47 16.14 8.40
N ASP A 247 -3.48 15.77 7.62
CA ASP A 247 -4.89 16.10 7.89
C ASP A 247 -5.71 14.95 8.49
N GLY A 248 -5.18 13.72 8.52
CA GLY A 248 -5.85 12.58 9.12
C GLY A 248 -6.85 11.89 8.17
N LEU A 249 -8.02 11.54 8.71
CA LEU A 249 -9.10 10.91 7.96
C LEU A 249 -10.03 11.98 7.37
N TYR A 250 -10.30 11.91 6.07
CA TYR A 250 -11.45 12.57 5.45
C TYR A 250 -12.51 11.54 5.07
N VAL A 251 -13.78 11.89 5.31
CA VAL A 251 -14.95 11.15 4.85
C VAL A 251 -15.65 11.99 3.79
N LEU A 252 -15.77 11.43 2.58
CA LEU A 252 -16.43 12.10 1.46
C LEU A 252 -17.77 11.43 1.16
N ASP A 253 -18.71 12.22 0.68
CA ASP A 253 -19.98 11.76 0.09
C ASP A 253 -19.85 11.82 -1.44
N ILE A 254 -20.15 10.72 -2.11
CA ILE A 254 -20.11 10.56 -3.57
C ILE A 254 -21.46 10.15 -4.16
N ALA A 255 -22.57 10.42 -3.47
CA ALA A 255 -23.91 10.20 -4.02
C ALA A 255 -24.08 10.92 -5.37
N ASP A 256 -23.45 12.09 -5.51
CA ASP A 256 -23.18 12.73 -6.84
C ASP A 256 -21.69 12.50 -7.18
N ILE A 257 -21.44 11.51 -8.01
CA ILE A 257 -20.08 11.10 -8.42
C ILE A 257 -19.30 12.25 -9.09
N THR A 258 -20.00 13.23 -9.69
CA THR A 258 -19.38 14.38 -10.37
C THR A 258 -19.02 15.50 -9.41
N ARG A 259 -19.53 15.46 -8.18
CA ARG A 259 -19.36 16.50 -7.16
C ARG A 259 -19.15 15.92 -5.76
N PRO A 260 -18.08 15.19 -5.54
CA PRO A 260 -17.76 14.68 -4.21
C PRO A 260 -17.71 15.80 -3.17
N LYS A 261 -18.19 15.54 -1.95
CA LYS A 261 -18.24 16.53 -0.86
C LYS A 261 -17.63 15.94 0.40
N CYS A 262 -16.82 16.72 1.09
CA CYS A 262 -16.40 16.37 2.43
C CYS A 262 -17.58 16.46 3.40
N VAL A 263 -17.84 15.38 4.13
CA VAL A 263 -18.87 15.32 5.17
C VAL A 263 -18.26 15.21 6.57
N GLY A 264 -17.02 14.72 6.70
CA GLY A 264 -16.33 14.62 7.97
C GLY A 264 -14.82 14.64 7.83
N ASN A 265 -14.14 15.10 8.89
CA ASN A 265 -12.70 15.04 9.01
C ASN A 265 -12.31 14.77 10.47
N LEU A 266 -11.30 13.93 10.65
CA LEU A 266 -10.68 13.66 11.95
C LEU A 266 -9.17 13.84 11.83
N ARG A 267 -8.65 14.91 12.39
CA ARG A 267 -7.20 15.11 12.53
C ARG A 267 -6.68 14.34 13.73
N LEU A 268 -5.65 13.55 13.51
CA LEU A 268 -4.98 12.77 14.55
C LEU A 268 -3.85 13.61 15.18
N GLN A 269 -4.20 14.76 15.74
CA GLN A 269 -3.27 15.75 16.30
C GLN A 269 -3.30 15.78 17.85
N PRO A 270 -2.21 16.31 18.44
CA PRO A 270 -0.97 16.87 17.85
C PRO A 270 0.12 15.82 17.68
N VAL A 271 -0.02 14.63 18.22
CA VAL A 271 1.06 13.64 18.37
C VAL A 271 1.41 12.95 17.07
N PHE A 272 0.42 12.73 16.20
CA PHE A 272 0.55 11.84 15.03
C PHE A 272 0.62 12.57 13.68
N SER A 273 0.60 13.89 13.66
CA SER A 273 0.59 14.66 12.41
C SER A 273 1.56 15.83 12.41
N SER A 274 2.72 15.65 12.98
CA SER A 274 3.79 16.65 12.92
C SER A 274 4.71 16.35 11.75
N HIS A 275 5.05 17.37 10.97
CA HIS A 275 6.09 17.27 9.93
C HIS A 275 7.43 16.79 10.50
N LEU A 276 7.64 16.99 11.77
CA LEU A 276 8.83 16.50 12.47
C LEU A 276 8.73 15.03 12.84
N ALA A 277 7.52 14.47 12.96
CA ALA A 277 7.30 13.13 13.48
C ALA A 277 7.23 12.03 12.41
N GLY A 278 7.04 12.37 11.16
CA GLY A 278 6.88 11.39 10.10
C GLY A 278 5.61 10.52 10.20
N ALA A 279 4.69 10.87 11.08
CA ALA A 279 3.46 10.11 11.30
C ALA A 279 2.40 10.51 10.27
N ARG A 280 2.59 10.12 9.02
CA ARG A 280 1.66 10.39 7.94
C ARG A 280 0.44 9.46 8.03
N THR A 281 -0.77 10.01 7.95
CA THR A 281 -1.97 9.21 7.75
C THR A 281 -1.93 8.59 6.35
N HIS A 282 -1.83 7.26 6.31
CA HIS A 282 -1.62 6.49 5.11
C HIS A 282 -2.91 5.84 4.62
N THR A 283 -3.44 4.90 5.36
CA THR A 283 -4.59 4.08 4.99
C THR A 283 -5.78 4.41 5.87
N ALA A 284 -7.00 4.40 5.32
CA ALA A 284 -8.25 4.58 6.05
C ALA A 284 -9.25 3.50 5.64
N LEU A 285 -9.07 2.26 6.12
CA LEU A 285 -9.80 1.06 5.71
C LEU A 285 -11.12 0.91 6.47
N PRO A 286 -12.29 0.98 5.81
CA PRO A 286 -13.56 0.65 6.45
C PRO A 286 -13.69 -0.87 6.65
N LEU A 287 -14.04 -1.30 7.87
CA LEU A 287 -14.22 -2.72 8.19
C LEU A 287 -15.53 -3.28 7.63
N PRO A 288 -15.53 -4.51 7.06
CA PRO A 288 -16.73 -5.16 6.55
C PRO A 288 -17.85 -5.27 7.60
N GLY A 289 -19.07 -4.84 7.22
CA GLY A 289 -20.25 -4.96 8.07
C GLY A 289 -20.25 -4.14 9.36
N ARG A 290 -19.32 -3.18 9.51
CA ARG A 290 -19.19 -2.36 10.72
C ARG A 290 -19.04 -0.88 10.36
N ASP A 291 -19.53 -0.01 11.21
CA ASP A 291 -19.35 1.44 11.11
C ASP A 291 -18.01 1.86 11.76
N LEU A 292 -16.95 1.17 11.37
CA LEU A 292 -15.58 1.35 11.88
C LEU A 292 -14.59 1.50 10.73
N VAL A 293 -13.61 2.38 10.93
CA VAL A 293 -12.49 2.59 10.01
C VAL A 293 -11.19 2.38 10.76
N VAL A 294 -10.29 1.59 10.17
CA VAL A 294 -8.92 1.42 10.64
C VAL A 294 -8.04 2.41 9.91
N VAL A 295 -7.35 3.26 10.65
CA VAL A 295 -6.45 4.28 10.10
C VAL A 295 -5.02 3.96 10.50
N THR A 296 -4.09 3.93 9.54
CA THR A 296 -2.67 3.71 9.80
C THR A 296 -1.87 5.01 9.61
N ASN A 297 -0.82 5.17 10.44
CA ASN A 297 0.22 6.17 10.24
C ASN A 297 1.47 5.46 9.70
N GLU A 298 1.84 5.75 8.47
CA GLU A 298 2.95 5.08 7.79
C GLU A 298 4.29 5.25 8.50
N GLY A 299 5.04 4.15 8.54
CA GLY A 299 6.25 4.00 9.33
C GLY A 299 7.58 4.26 8.62
N GLU A 300 7.65 5.13 7.64
CA GLU A 300 8.90 5.46 6.96
C GLU A 300 9.81 6.41 7.75
N ARG A 301 9.81 6.24 9.04
CA ARG A 301 10.45 7.16 9.99
C ARG A 301 11.90 7.44 9.72
N PHE A 302 12.66 6.41 9.38
CA PHE A 302 14.09 6.49 9.18
C PHE A 302 14.44 7.15 7.84
N GLN A 303 13.68 6.90 6.80
CA GLN A 303 13.92 7.38 5.45
C GLN A 303 14.07 8.91 5.38
N PHE A 304 13.35 9.62 6.25
CA PHE A 304 13.32 11.08 6.23
C PHE A 304 14.17 11.75 7.33
N PHE A 305 14.75 10.97 8.24
CA PHE A 305 15.38 11.51 9.43
C PHE A 305 16.72 10.84 9.71
N PRO A 306 17.85 11.54 9.46
CA PRO A 306 19.18 10.98 9.70
C PRO A 306 19.36 10.63 11.19
N PRO A 307 20.21 9.61 11.48
CA PRO A 307 20.60 9.25 12.85
C PRO A 307 21.12 10.44 13.63
N GLY A 308 20.86 10.47 14.95
CA GLY A 308 21.28 11.56 15.82
C GLY A 308 20.43 12.83 15.73
N SER A 309 19.38 12.83 14.91
CA SER A 309 18.43 13.96 14.88
C SER A 309 17.47 13.91 16.05
N ILE A 310 16.94 15.07 16.46
CA ILE A 310 15.87 15.17 17.49
C ILE A 310 14.64 14.29 17.15
N LYS A 311 14.53 13.89 15.91
CA LYS A 311 13.43 13.11 15.36
C LYS A 311 13.46 11.63 15.73
N GLU A 312 14.58 11.12 16.24
CA GLU A 312 14.68 9.78 16.82
C GLU A 312 13.77 9.57 18.03
N ALA A 313 13.44 10.65 18.75
CA ALA A 313 12.62 10.61 19.94
C ALA A 313 11.11 10.83 19.67
N GLN A 314 10.66 10.70 18.42
CA GLN A 314 9.31 11.10 18.07
C GLN A 314 8.26 10.02 18.26
N ALA A 315 6.99 10.49 18.20
CA ALA A 315 5.81 9.67 18.36
C ALA A 315 5.85 8.43 17.47
N LEU A 316 5.40 7.33 18.03
CA LEU A 316 5.28 6.06 17.33
C LEU A 316 4.25 6.18 16.21
N ASN A 317 4.58 5.61 15.07
CA ASN A 317 3.60 5.34 14.05
C ASN A 317 2.71 4.21 14.54
N ASN A 318 1.40 4.39 14.47
CA ASN A 318 0.46 3.42 15.03
C ASN A 318 -0.78 3.25 14.15
N ILE A 319 -1.64 2.34 14.57
CA ILE A 319 -2.93 2.05 13.95
C ILE A 319 -4.02 2.53 14.91
N HIS A 320 -5.06 3.13 14.34
CA HIS A 320 -6.16 3.74 15.08
C HIS A 320 -7.49 3.13 14.67
N MET A 321 -8.39 2.93 15.63
CA MET A 321 -9.79 2.53 15.39
C MET A 321 -10.68 3.76 15.48
N ILE A 322 -11.42 4.04 14.41
CA ILE A 322 -12.29 5.19 14.27
C ILE A 322 -13.75 4.74 14.16
N ASP A 323 -14.62 5.27 15.00
CA ASP A 323 -16.07 5.13 14.90
C ASP A 323 -16.61 6.14 13.87
N VAL A 324 -17.34 5.63 12.86
CA VAL A 324 -17.93 6.42 11.76
C VAL A 324 -19.44 6.23 11.65
N ARG A 325 -20.12 5.81 12.73
CA ARG A 325 -21.60 5.74 12.78
C ARG A 325 -22.25 7.08 12.40
N ASP A 326 -21.63 8.18 12.81
CA ASP A 326 -21.91 9.50 12.27
C ASP A 326 -20.72 9.92 11.39
N PRO A 327 -20.80 9.78 10.07
CA PRO A 327 -19.71 10.10 9.17
C PRO A 327 -19.30 11.59 9.20
N ALA A 328 -20.17 12.46 9.73
CA ALA A 328 -19.85 13.88 9.94
C ALA A 328 -19.02 14.13 11.21
N LYS A 329 -18.93 13.14 12.10
CA LYS A 329 -18.20 13.23 13.37
C LYS A 329 -17.38 11.98 13.65
N PRO A 330 -16.44 11.61 12.74
CA PRO A 330 -15.58 10.46 12.98
C PRO A 330 -14.84 10.62 14.31
N THR A 331 -14.80 9.56 15.12
CA THR A 331 -14.30 9.62 16.50
C THR A 331 -13.26 8.54 16.74
N LEU A 332 -12.07 8.92 17.18
CA LEU A 332 -11.04 7.97 17.64
C LEU A 332 -11.55 7.27 18.92
N ILE A 333 -11.64 5.94 18.89
CA ILE A 333 -12.14 5.14 20.02
C ILE A 333 -11.09 4.22 20.63
N ALA A 334 -10.07 3.82 19.88
CA ALA A 334 -8.98 2.99 20.39
C ALA A 334 -7.73 3.13 19.52
N GLU A 335 -6.59 2.80 20.11
CA GLU A 335 -5.32 2.57 19.43
C GLU A 335 -4.96 1.09 19.49
N PHE A 336 -4.30 0.60 18.45
CA PHE A 336 -3.81 -0.76 18.42
C PHE A 336 -2.59 -0.92 19.33
N PRO A 337 -2.40 -2.10 19.94
CA PRO A 337 -1.19 -2.37 20.70
C PRO A 337 0.05 -2.27 19.79
N TYR A 338 1.12 -1.76 20.36
CA TYR A 338 2.42 -1.78 19.69
C TYR A 338 2.85 -3.23 19.41
N PRO A 339 3.50 -3.52 18.26
CA PRO A 339 3.87 -4.87 17.88
C PRO A 339 4.62 -5.63 18.98
N GLU A 340 4.15 -6.84 19.29
CA GLU A 340 4.78 -7.72 20.25
C GLU A 340 6.21 -8.07 19.79
N VAL A 341 7.17 -7.92 20.71
CA VAL A 341 8.56 -8.29 20.45
C VAL A 341 8.71 -9.78 20.62
N PRO A 342 9.18 -10.53 19.59
CA PRO A 342 9.38 -11.95 19.71
C PRO A 342 10.36 -12.31 20.83
N LYS A 343 10.16 -13.49 21.44
CA LYS A 343 11.15 -14.06 22.33
C LYS A 343 12.46 -14.31 21.57
N ASP A 344 13.58 -14.01 22.22
CA ASP A 344 14.92 -14.14 21.64
C ASP A 344 15.20 -13.18 20.44
N PHE A 345 14.36 -12.14 20.29
CA PHE A 345 14.62 -11.08 19.32
C PHE A 345 15.89 -10.32 19.71
N PRO A 346 16.80 -10.01 18.76
CA PRO A 346 18.12 -9.48 19.09
C PRO A 346 18.11 -8.03 19.63
N TYR A 347 16.98 -7.35 19.52
CA TYR A 347 16.81 -5.97 19.97
C TYR A 347 15.75 -5.89 21.08
N PRO A 348 15.87 -4.95 22.02
CA PRO A 348 14.88 -4.79 23.09
C PRO A 348 13.49 -4.36 22.61
N ASN A 349 13.42 -3.74 21.44
CA ASN A 349 12.17 -3.35 20.75
C ASN A 349 12.46 -2.97 19.30
N PHE A 350 11.38 -2.78 18.50
CA PHE A 350 11.50 -2.44 17.09
C PHE A 350 12.02 -1.02 16.82
N ASN A 351 11.85 -0.08 17.75
CA ASN A 351 12.44 1.25 17.62
C ASN A 351 13.97 1.19 17.65
N VAL A 352 14.54 0.43 18.59
CA VAL A 352 15.99 0.24 18.67
C VAL A 352 16.50 -0.48 17.43
N MET A 353 15.81 -1.54 16.99
CA MET A 353 16.15 -2.21 15.74
C MET A 353 16.15 -1.22 14.57
N ASN A 354 15.10 -0.41 14.43
CA ASN A 354 15.00 0.57 13.35
C ASN A 354 16.14 1.60 13.37
N LEU A 355 16.55 2.06 14.54
CA LEU A 355 17.67 2.98 14.69
C LEU A 355 19.02 2.34 14.30
N GLU A 356 19.22 1.08 14.66
CA GLU A 356 20.48 0.36 14.40
C GLU A 356 20.57 -0.16 12.96
N CYS A 357 19.47 -0.70 12.42
CA CYS A 357 19.43 -1.31 11.09
C CYS A 357 19.03 -0.35 9.99
N GLN A 358 18.47 0.80 10.33
CA GLN A 358 18.11 1.86 9.41
C GLN A 358 17.10 1.47 8.31
N GLY A 359 16.26 0.47 8.60
CA GLY A 359 15.13 0.07 7.74
C GLY A 359 13.82 0.77 8.10
N PRO A 360 12.81 0.74 7.25
CA PRO A 360 11.49 1.28 7.58
C PRO A 360 10.83 0.46 8.70
N PHE A 361 10.12 1.14 9.59
CA PHE A 361 9.36 0.52 10.66
C PHE A 361 8.07 1.30 10.94
N GLY A 362 6.95 0.61 10.99
CA GLY A 362 5.61 1.12 11.27
C GLY A 362 4.55 0.45 10.41
N PRO A 363 3.26 0.71 10.66
CA PRO A 363 2.18 0.13 9.87
C PRO A 363 2.17 0.70 8.45
N HIS A 364 1.93 -0.17 7.49
CA HIS A 364 1.86 0.17 6.08
C HIS A 364 0.55 -0.31 5.45
N ASN A 365 0.60 -1.27 4.52
CA ASN A 365 -0.59 -1.80 3.89
C ASN A 365 -1.35 -2.76 4.80
N LEU A 366 -2.66 -2.77 4.62
CA LEU A 366 -3.58 -3.69 5.26
C LEU A 366 -4.12 -4.68 4.21
N HIS A 367 -4.57 -5.85 4.66
CA HIS A 367 -5.50 -6.63 3.85
C HIS A 367 -6.76 -5.79 3.58
N GLU A 368 -7.19 -5.71 2.32
CA GLU A 368 -8.26 -4.83 1.84
C GLU A 368 -9.53 -5.63 1.48
N PRO A 369 -10.40 -5.99 2.46
CA PRO A 369 -11.62 -6.76 2.22
C PRO A 369 -12.71 -5.88 1.60
N MET A 370 -12.68 -5.70 0.28
CA MET A 370 -13.61 -4.83 -0.44
C MET A 370 -14.74 -5.63 -1.11
N ASP A 371 -15.93 -5.05 -1.17
CA ASP A 371 -17.18 -5.70 -1.58
C ASP A 371 -17.12 -6.32 -3.00
N GLY A 372 -16.42 -5.74 -3.93
CA GLY A 372 -16.28 -6.25 -5.31
C GLY A 372 -15.32 -7.41 -5.51
N LYS A 373 -14.75 -7.97 -4.43
CA LYS A 373 -13.69 -8.99 -4.47
C LYS A 373 -14.04 -10.20 -3.61
N PRO A 374 -15.01 -11.04 -4.03
CA PRO A 374 -15.52 -12.15 -3.21
C PRO A 374 -14.50 -13.27 -2.95
N TRP A 375 -13.39 -13.28 -3.65
CA TRP A 375 -12.27 -14.21 -3.43
C TRP A 375 -11.30 -13.77 -2.33
N LEU A 376 -11.56 -12.63 -1.69
CA LEU A 376 -10.84 -12.17 -0.52
C LEU A 376 -11.64 -12.46 0.76
N GLU A 377 -10.95 -12.70 1.86
CA GLU A 377 -11.58 -12.83 3.18
C GLU A 377 -12.31 -11.54 3.56
N GLN A 378 -13.60 -11.65 3.90
CA GLN A 378 -14.50 -10.52 4.20
C GLN A 378 -14.84 -10.48 5.71
N ARG A 379 -13.82 -10.44 6.57
CA ARG A 379 -14.00 -10.38 8.03
C ARG A 379 -13.89 -8.94 8.54
N GLY A 380 -14.85 -8.50 9.37
CA GLY A 380 -14.80 -7.20 10.05
C GLY A 380 -14.25 -7.27 11.48
N ASP A 381 -13.88 -8.45 11.96
CA ASP A 381 -13.35 -8.71 13.31
C ASP A 381 -11.84 -9.02 13.31
N ARG A 382 -11.19 -8.92 12.15
CA ARG A 382 -9.75 -9.12 11.97
C ARG A 382 -9.14 -7.97 11.18
N VAL A 383 -7.91 -7.60 11.56
CA VAL A 383 -7.07 -6.67 10.82
C VAL A 383 -5.72 -7.31 10.60
N TYR A 384 -5.28 -7.35 9.36
CA TYR A 384 -3.97 -7.83 8.93
C TYR A 384 -3.19 -6.62 8.45
N CYS A 385 -2.00 -6.41 8.99
CA CYS A 385 -1.19 -5.25 8.70
C CYS A 385 0.27 -5.62 8.48
N CYS A 386 0.84 -5.20 7.39
CA CYS A 386 2.29 -5.21 7.20
C CYS A 386 2.91 -4.05 7.97
N TYR A 387 3.95 -4.34 8.75
CA TYR A 387 4.66 -3.40 9.61
C TYR A 387 6.11 -3.24 9.17
N PHE A 388 6.37 -3.25 7.87
CA PHE A 388 7.71 -3.23 7.29
C PHE A 388 8.64 -4.26 7.97
N ALA A 389 9.69 -3.80 8.65
CA ALA A 389 10.67 -4.69 9.30
C ALA A 389 10.11 -5.47 10.50
N ALA A 390 8.94 -5.12 11.03
CA ALA A 390 8.26 -5.92 12.04
C ALA A 390 7.35 -7.01 11.46
N GLY A 391 7.29 -7.14 10.13
CA GLY A 391 6.56 -8.21 9.44
C GLY A 391 5.04 -8.04 9.45
N LEU A 392 4.33 -9.12 9.16
CA LEU A 392 2.87 -9.19 9.27
C LEU A 392 2.43 -9.22 10.73
N ARG A 393 1.40 -8.44 11.06
CA ARG A 393 0.70 -8.42 12.35
C ARG A 393 -0.78 -8.70 12.14
N ILE A 394 -1.38 -9.54 12.99
CA ILE A 394 -2.80 -9.87 12.93
C ILE A 394 -3.45 -9.51 14.25
N TYR A 395 -4.55 -8.75 14.16
CA TYR A 395 -5.27 -8.25 15.32
C TYR A 395 -6.70 -8.77 15.35
N ASP A 396 -7.15 -9.17 16.53
CA ASP A 396 -8.55 -9.36 16.87
C ASP A 396 -9.15 -8.00 17.24
N VAL A 397 -10.13 -7.57 16.47
CA VAL A 397 -10.86 -6.32 16.66
C VAL A 397 -12.36 -6.55 16.88
N SER A 398 -12.74 -7.75 17.31
CA SER A 398 -14.12 -8.10 17.66
C SER A 398 -14.70 -7.13 18.69
N ASP A 399 -13.93 -6.82 19.73
CA ASP A 399 -14.18 -5.67 20.61
C ASP A 399 -13.30 -4.48 20.13
N PRO A 400 -13.93 -3.44 19.53
CA PRO A 400 -13.16 -2.32 18.95
C PRO A 400 -12.49 -1.42 19.99
N TYR A 401 -12.82 -1.58 21.28
CA TYR A 401 -12.22 -0.87 22.40
C TYR A 401 -11.08 -1.66 23.04
N TYR A 402 -11.01 -2.97 22.80
CA TYR A 402 -10.03 -3.85 23.41
C TYR A 402 -9.34 -4.74 22.38
N ILE A 403 -8.51 -4.13 21.57
CA ILE A 403 -7.80 -4.72 20.44
C ILE A 403 -6.64 -5.60 20.94
N LYS A 404 -6.46 -6.78 20.34
CA LYS A 404 -5.40 -7.74 20.70
C LYS A 404 -4.59 -8.15 19.49
N GLU A 405 -3.26 -8.11 19.59
CA GLU A 405 -2.41 -8.82 18.64
C GLU A 405 -2.48 -10.33 18.91
N ILE A 406 -2.89 -11.11 17.93
CA ILE A 406 -3.12 -12.55 18.06
C ILE A 406 -2.11 -13.40 17.31
N ALA A 407 -1.47 -12.86 16.27
CA ALA A 407 -0.48 -13.57 15.48
C ALA A 407 0.50 -12.61 14.82
N TYR A 408 1.68 -13.12 14.47
CA TYR A 408 2.64 -12.40 13.65
C TYR A 408 3.54 -13.34 12.84
N PHE A 409 4.09 -12.82 11.75
CA PHE A 409 5.16 -13.42 10.99
C PHE A 409 6.17 -12.35 10.56
N ILE A 410 7.42 -12.52 10.98
CA ILE A 410 8.56 -11.72 10.53
C ILE A 410 9.39 -12.62 9.63
N PRO A 411 9.49 -12.34 8.32
CA PRO A 411 10.33 -13.14 7.43
C PRO A 411 11.80 -13.16 7.88
N PRO A 412 12.58 -14.16 7.47
CA PRO A 412 14.02 -14.10 7.58
C PRO A 412 14.60 -12.88 6.87
N ASN A 413 15.71 -12.36 7.36
CA ASN A 413 16.39 -11.28 6.68
C ASN A 413 16.85 -11.73 5.28
N PRO A 414 16.74 -10.87 4.26
CA PRO A 414 17.14 -11.20 2.91
C PRO A 414 18.65 -11.46 2.82
N ASN A 415 19.05 -12.44 2.01
CA ASN A 415 20.44 -12.72 1.74
C ASN A 415 20.92 -11.96 0.49
N LYS A 416 20.79 -10.62 0.56
CA LYS A 416 21.17 -9.69 -0.54
C LYS A 416 22.11 -8.62 -0.03
N THR A 417 22.97 -8.15 -0.93
CA THR A 417 23.81 -6.98 -0.64
C THR A 417 22.95 -5.69 -0.64
N PRO A 418 23.43 -4.60 -0.04
CA PRO A 418 22.73 -3.32 -0.09
C PRO A 418 22.36 -2.85 -1.50
N GLU A 419 23.21 -3.14 -2.47
CA GLU A 419 23.03 -2.75 -3.88
C GLU A 419 21.97 -3.59 -4.60
N GLU A 420 21.75 -4.83 -4.13
CA GLU A 420 20.75 -5.76 -4.67
C GLU A 420 19.36 -5.59 -4.04
N SER A 421 19.26 -4.77 -2.98
CA SER A 421 18.01 -4.54 -2.28
C SER A 421 17.11 -3.60 -3.06
N PHE A 422 15.82 -3.75 -2.83
CA PHE A 422 14.78 -2.83 -3.32
C PHE A 422 15.02 -1.38 -2.86
N PHE A 423 15.57 -1.19 -1.65
CA PHE A 423 15.97 0.13 -1.13
C PHE A 423 17.50 0.24 -1.05
N PRO A 424 18.21 0.44 -2.15
CA PRO A 424 19.69 0.43 -2.18
C PRO A 424 20.33 1.57 -1.38
N GLY A 425 19.59 2.61 -1.03
CA GLY A 425 20.10 3.77 -0.29
C GLY A 425 20.14 3.62 1.23
N PHE A 426 19.66 2.52 1.81
CA PHE A 426 19.68 2.32 3.26
C PHE A 426 21.02 1.74 3.72
N PRO A 427 21.77 2.46 4.60
CA PRO A 427 23.09 2.06 5.07
C PRO A 427 22.99 1.11 6.23
N GLY A 428 22.71 0.03 6.35
CA GLY A 428 22.67 -0.85 7.54
C GLY A 428 22.53 -2.32 7.19
N PRO A 429 22.57 -3.19 8.18
CA PRO A 429 22.22 -4.60 7.94
C PRO A 429 20.81 -4.68 7.39
N ARG A 430 20.60 -5.53 6.40
CA ARG A 430 19.28 -5.71 5.79
C ARG A 430 18.37 -6.47 6.73
N ASN A 431 17.23 -5.86 7.04
CA ASN A 431 16.11 -6.52 7.68
C ASN A 431 15.11 -6.98 6.64
N ALA A 432 14.38 -8.05 6.97
CA ALA A 432 13.17 -8.36 6.23
C ALA A 432 12.26 -7.13 6.21
N CYS A 433 11.61 -6.92 5.09
CA CYS A 433 10.64 -5.84 4.91
C CYS A 433 9.40 -6.40 4.24
N THR A 434 8.23 -6.19 4.84
CA THR A 434 6.94 -6.58 4.30
C THR A 434 6.14 -5.32 3.97
N GLU A 435 5.67 -5.24 2.73
CA GLU A 435 4.94 -4.08 2.21
C GLU A 435 3.44 -4.31 2.19
N ASP A 436 3.01 -5.51 1.76
CA ASP A 436 1.61 -5.79 1.48
C ASP A 436 1.19 -7.20 1.92
N CYS A 437 -0.10 -7.37 2.20
CA CYS A 437 -0.68 -8.66 2.55
C CYS A 437 -2.09 -8.81 1.98
N ILE A 438 -2.41 -10.04 1.59
CA ILE A 438 -3.73 -10.44 1.10
C ILE A 438 -4.16 -11.71 1.81
N VAL A 439 -5.45 -11.79 2.16
CA VAL A 439 -6.06 -13.02 2.68
C VAL A 439 -7.15 -13.48 1.70
N ASP A 440 -7.05 -14.70 1.23
CA ASP A 440 -8.03 -15.26 0.31
C ASP A 440 -9.29 -15.79 1.04
N ASP A 441 -10.33 -16.12 0.30
CA ASP A 441 -11.59 -16.66 0.83
C ASP A 441 -11.44 -18.07 1.45
N ARG A 442 -10.28 -18.72 1.30
CA ARG A 442 -9.91 -20.00 1.93
C ARG A 442 -9.16 -19.80 3.25
N GLY A 443 -8.78 -18.55 3.59
CA GLY A 443 -8.04 -18.16 4.79
C GLY A 443 -6.52 -18.26 4.67
N TYR A 444 -5.97 -18.47 3.47
CA TYR A 444 -4.52 -18.35 3.26
C TYR A 444 -4.11 -16.89 3.17
N ILE A 445 -3.01 -16.57 3.82
CA ILE A 445 -2.44 -15.23 3.88
C ILE A 445 -1.22 -15.20 2.98
N ILE A 446 -1.21 -14.30 2.02
CA ILE A 446 -0.05 -14.06 1.16
C ILE A 446 0.57 -12.74 1.61
N ILE A 447 1.87 -12.75 1.86
CA ILE A 447 2.64 -11.54 2.17
C ILE A 447 3.82 -11.43 1.23
N ASP A 448 4.18 -10.22 0.84
CA ASP A 448 5.44 -9.98 0.17
C ASP A 448 6.59 -9.93 1.18
N ALA A 449 7.75 -10.36 0.73
CA ALA A 449 9.02 -10.14 1.39
C ALA A 449 9.88 -9.37 0.37
N LEU A 450 9.72 -8.08 0.37
CA LEU A 450 10.10 -7.12 -0.67
C LEU A 450 11.37 -7.47 -1.48
N ASP A 451 12.41 -7.91 -0.79
CA ASP A 451 13.70 -8.28 -1.41
C ASP A 451 13.78 -9.74 -1.86
N ASP A 452 12.88 -10.61 -1.42
CA ASP A 452 13.02 -12.06 -1.59
C ASP A 452 11.92 -12.73 -2.41
N GLY A 453 10.71 -12.15 -2.48
CA GLY A 453 9.54 -12.78 -3.09
C GLY A 453 8.32 -12.76 -2.19
N PHE A 454 7.54 -13.85 -2.11
CA PHE A 454 6.36 -13.90 -1.25
C PHE A 454 6.26 -15.20 -0.44
N TYR A 455 5.60 -15.10 0.72
CA TYR A 455 5.22 -16.24 1.55
C TYR A 455 3.72 -16.47 1.49
N ILE A 456 3.31 -17.76 1.57
CA ILE A 456 1.93 -18.15 1.82
C ILE A 456 1.87 -18.75 3.21
N LEU A 457 0.97 -18.22 4.04
CA LEU A 457 0.81 -18.59 5.43
C LEU A 457 -0.60 -19.12 5.69
N LYS A 458 -0.74 -19.90 6.77
CA LYS A 458 -2.01 -20.38 7.30
C LYS A 458 -2.11 -20.02 8.77
N ARG A 459 -3.31 -19.62 9.20
CA ARG A 459 -3.58 -19.40 10.62
C ARG A 459 -3.60 -20.71 11.40
N THR A 460 -3.16 -20.63 12.65
CA THR A 460 -3.19 -21.73 13.62
C THR A 460 -3.54 -21.21 15.01
N GLY A 461 -4.01 -22.09 15.90
CA GLY A 461 -4.30 -21.71 17.29
C GLY A 461 -5.33 -20.60 17.43
N ASP A 462 -5.02 -19.59 18.25
CA ASP A 462 -5.96 -18.48 18.53
C ASP A 462 -6.23 -17.58 17.33
N ALA A 463 -5.39 -17.61 16.30
CA ALA A 463 -5.60 -16.85 15.09
C ALA A 463 -6.62 -17.49 14.13
N ASP A 464 -6.89 -18.78 14.30
CA ASP A 464 -7.81 -19.55 13.45
C ASP A 464 -9.28 -19.42 13.90
N ASN A 465 -9.52 -19.02 15.15
CA ASN A 465 -10.84 -18.79 15.74
C ASN A 465 -11.34 -17.35 15.44
#